data_6576edad76af510cdd0119c1dcc249a4
#
_entry.id   6576edad76af510cdd0119c1dcc249a4
#
_cell.length_a   1.000
_cell.length_b   1.000
_cell.length_c   1.000
_cell.angle_alpha   90.00
_cell.angle_beta   90.00
_cell.angle_gamma   90.00
#
_symmetry.space_group_name_H-M   'P 1'
#
loop_
_entity.id
_entity.type
_entity.pdbx_description
1 polymer ?
#
loop_
_entity_poly.entity_id
_entity_poly.type
_entity_poly.pdbx_seq_one_letter_code
_entity_poly.pdbx_strand_id
1 'polypeptide(L)'
;LDIRPGQTVVEIEYGDDPVRVRTTSAEFTCACTIVTVPLGVLKSGMIQFRPKLPKQKRSALRKLQMGPLNKLYLQFPAKFWDDRQQLGYMANTRGLWSYWVDYTRIVDVPMLLGFNAALPGAVIEQESDAQTVASAMSVLRTIYGSSIPEPTATLITRWNHDQFDLGSYAHIPPGASGDDY
;
A
#
# COMPACT_ATOMS: atom_id res chain seq x y z
N LEU A 1 -8.16 -24.70 -3.40
CA LEU A 1 -7.99 -23.75 -4.51
C LEU A 1 -6.68 -24.03 -5.23
N ASP A 2 -6.71 -24.02 -6.56
CA ASP A 2 -5.50 -24.09 -7.40
C ASP A 2 -4.95 -22.65 -7.51
N ILE A 3 -3.86 -22.36 -6.80
CA ILE A 3 -3.19 -21.05 -6.80
C ILE A 3 -1.95 -21.15 -7.69
N ARG A 4 -1.85 -20.26 -8.68
CA ARG A 4 -0.77 -20.24 -9.68
C ARG A 4 0.02 -18.93 -9.59
N PRO A 5 1.03 -18.83 -8.72
CA PRO A 5 1.91 -17.67 -8.66
C PRO A 5 2.71 -17.47 -9.96
N GLY A 6 3.22 -16.24 -10.18
CA GLY A 6 4.03 -15.94 -11.36
C GLY A 6 3.25 -15.84 -12.65
N GLN A 7 1.91 -15.80 -12.59
CA GLN A 7 1.03 -15.64 -13.76
C GLN A 7 0.51 -14.21 -13.85
N THR A 8 1.33 -13.28 -14.32
CA THR A 8 0.91 -11.89 -14.48
C THR A 8 -0.07 -11.75 -15.62
N VAL A 9 -1.33 -11.41 -15.31
CA VAL A 9 -2.38 -11.22 -16.31
C VAL A 9 -2.12 -9.93 -17.09
N VAL A 10 -2.15 -10.03 -18.42
CA VAL A 10 -1.93 -8.92 -19.36
C VAL A 10 -3.14 -8.60 -20.23
N GLU A 11 -4.04 -9.57 -20.43
CA GLU A 11 -5.25 -9.37 -21.22
C GLU A 11 -6.40 -10.26 -20.73
N ILE A 12 -7.60 -9.72 -20.78
CA ILE A 12 -8.85 -10.46 -20.54
C ILE A 12 -9.77 -10.21 -21.73
N GLU A 13 -10.03 -11.26 -22.50
CA GLU A 13 -10.98 -11.25 -23.61
C GLU A 13 -12.30 -11.84 -23.12
N TYR A 14 -13.37 -11.05 -23.19
CA TYR A 14 -14.69 -11.41 -22.69
C TYR A 14 -15.77 -10.89 -23.65
N GLY A 15 -17.01 -11.37 -23.51
CA GLY A 15 -18.11 -11.04 -24.43
C GLY A 15 -18.48 -12.21 -25.32
N ASP A 16 -17.55 -13.11 -25.59
CA ASP A 16 -17.77 -14.41 -26.22
C ASP A 16 -17.50 -15.54 -25.23
N ASP A 17 -18.03 -16.71 -25.46
CA ASP A 17 -17.80 -17.92 -24.68
C ASP A 17 -16.80 -18.82 -25.44
N PRO A 18 -15.70 -19.24 -24.83
CA PRO A 18 -15.24 -19.00 -23.45
C PRO A 18 -14.52 -17.65 -23.26
N VAL A 19 -14.53 -17.12 -22.04
CA VAL A 19 -13.65 -16.01 -21.62
C VAL A 19 -12.20 -16.50 -21.70
N ARG A 20 -11.31 -15.67 -22.23
CA ARG A 20 -9.86 -15.95 -22.29
C ARG A 20 -9.10 -14.99 -21.39
N VAL A 21 -8.22 -15.54 -20.54
CA VAL A 21 -7.31 -14.79 -19.67
C VAL A 21 -5.89 -15.10 -20.12
N ARG A 22 -5.20 -14.10 -20.65
CA ARG A 22 -3.80 -14.21 -21.06
C ARG A 22 -2.88 -13.64 -20.00
N THR A 23 -1.87 -14.41 -19.66
CA THR A 23 -0.78 -14.01 -18.79
C THR A 23 0.51 -13.81 -19.57
N THR A 24 1.58 -13.42 -18.90
CA THR A 24 2.93 -13.34 -19.51
C THR A 24 3.48 -14.70 -19.98
N SER A 25 2.93 -15.82 -19.50
CA SER A 25 3.47 -17.16 -19.73
C SER A 25 2.45 -18.20 -20.18
N ALA A 26 1.15 -17.92 -20.10
CA ALA A 26 0.09 -18.88 -20.42
C ALA A 26 -1.20 -18.20 -20.87
N GLU A 27 -2.15 -19.01 -21.40
CA GLU A 27 -3.53 -18.63 -21.66
C GLU A 27 -4.47 -19.60 -20.95
N PHE A 28 -5.52 -19.07 -20.35
CA PHE A 28 -6.55 -19.81 -19.63
C PHE A 28 -7.91 -19.51 -20.24
N THR A 29 -8.77 -20.52 -20.33
CA THR A 29 -10.17 -20.38 -20.76
C THR A 29 -11.11 -20.76 -19.63
N CYS A 30 -12.20 -20.01 -19.49
CA CYS A 30 -13.21 -20.24 -18.44
C CYS A 30 -14.58 -19.70 -18.86
N ALA A 31 -15.64 -20.15 -18.21
CA ALA A 31 -16.99 -19.63 -18.44
C ALA A 31 -17.14 -18.18 -17.90
N CYS A 32 -16.42 -17.85 -16.83
CA CYS A 32 -16.39 -16.49 -16.26
C CYS A 32 -15.09 -16.24 -15.50
N THR A 33 -14.74 -14.97 -15.32
CA THR A 33 -13.60 -14.55 -14.50
C THR A 33 -14.00 -13.47 -13.51
N ILE A 34 -13.45 -13.52 -12.29
CA ILE A 34 -13.60 -12.49 -11.27
C ILE A 34 -12.27 -11.72 -11.18
N VAL A 35 -12.33 -10.43 -11.45
CA VAL A 35 -11.17 -9.53 -11.43
C VAL A 35 -11.11 -8.83 -10.08
N THR A 36 -10.11 -9.16 -9.25
CA THR A 36 -9.94 -8.62 -7.88
C THR A 36 -8.68 -7.78 -7.75
N VAL A 37 -8.06 -7.38 -8.85
CA VAL A 37 -6.85 -6.55 -8.83
C VAL A 37 -7.12 -5.16 -8.24
N PRO A 38 -6.13 -4.52 -7.59
CA PRO A 38 -6.28 -3.17 -7.05
C PRO A 38 -6.70 -2.14 -8.10
N LEU A 39 -7.39 -1.09 -7.65
CA LEU A 39 -7.81 0.01 -8.52
C LEU A 39 -6.62 0.63 -9.28
N GLY A 40 -5.45 0.74 -8.65
CA GLY A 40 -4.23 1.25 -9.28
C GLY A 40 -3.85 0.45 -10.52
N VAL A 41 -3.93 -0.87 -10.45
CA VAL A 41 -3.68 -1.78 -11.57
C VAL A 41 -4.71 -1.61 -12.68
N LEU A 42 -6.00 -1.49 -12.34
CA LEU A 42 -7.06 -1.23 -13.33
C LEU A 42 -6.85 0.11 -14.06
N LYS A 43 -6.39 1.13 -13.34
CA LYS A 43 -6.13 2.48 -13.90
C LYS A 43 -4.87 2.54 -14.77
N SER A 44 -3.87 1.72 -14.49
CA SER A 44 -2.59 1.72 -15.20
C SER A 44 -2.71 1.27 -16.66
N GLY A 45 -3.73 0.47 -16.98
CA GLY A 45 -3.89 -0.13 -18.29
C GLY A 45 -2.96 -1.32 -18.56
N MET A 46 -2.28 -1.85 -17.56
CA MET A 46 -1.45 -3.07 -17.68
C MET A 46 -2.27 -4.27 -18.10
N ILE A 47 -3.55 -4.35 -17.71
CA ILE A 47 -4.47 -5.39 -18.16
C ILE A 47 -5.33 -4.81 -19.27
N GLN A 48 -5.24 -5.40 -20.48
CA GLN A 48 -6.08 -5.04 -21.59
C GLN A 48 -7.40 -5.81 -21.53
N PHE A 49 -8.51 -5.10 -21.60
CA PHE A 49 -9.85 -5.68 -21.68
C PHE A 49 -10.37 -5.65 -23.11
N ARG A 50 -10.81 -6.80 -23.64
CA ARG A 50 -11.42 -6.98 -24.96
C ARG A 50 -12.79 -7.67 -24.83
N PRO A 51 -13.87 -6.95 -25.21
CA PRO A 51 -13.97 -5.53 -25.59
C PRO A 51 -13.55 -4.61 -24.43
N LYS A 52 -13.35 -3.31 -24.72
CA LYS A 52 -13.06 -2.32 -23.64
C LYS A 52 -14.15 -2.35 -22.58
N LEU A 53 -13.77 -2.18 -21.33
CA LEU A 53 -14.73 -2.07 -20.22
C LEU A 53 -15.86 -1.10 -20.54
N PRO A 54 -17.09 -1.35 -20.06
CA PRO A 54 -18.25 -0.48 -20.28
C PRO A 54 -17.96 0.97 -19.93
N LYS A 55 -18.61 1.92 -20.61
CA LYS A 55 -18.38 3.36 -20.43
C LYS A 55 -18.53 3.79 -18.95
N GLN A 56 -19.49 3.20 -18.24
CA GLN A 56 -19.72 3.49 -16.81
C GLN A 56 -18.49 3.06 -15.97
N LYS A 57 -17.97 1.83 -16.13
CA LYS A 57 -16.79 1.35 -15.44
C LYS A 57 -15.55 2.22 -15.72
N ARG A 58 -15.33 2.58 -17.00
CA ARG A 58 -14.22 3.46 -17.38
C ARG A 58 -14.37 4.89 -16.81
N SER A 59 -15.62 5.37 -16.63
CA SER A 59 -15.87 6.65 -15.96
C SER A 59 -15.52 6.58 -14.48
N ALA A 60 -15.96 5.55 -13.79
CA ALA A 60 -15.64 5.31 -12.38
C ALA A 60 -14.13 5.20 -12.16
N LEU A 61 -13.43 4.41 -12.96
CA LEU A 61 -11.97 4.30 -12.90
C LEU A 61 -11.24 5.63 -13.04
N ARG A 62 -11.76 6.60 -13.83
CA ARG A 62 -11.14 7.93 -13.93
C ARG A 62 -11.35 8.77 -12.69
N LYS A 63 -12.51 8.65 -12.03
CA LYS A 63 -12.89 9.47 -10.87
C LYS A 63 -12.25 8.99 -9.57
N LEU A 64 -12.26 7.68 -9.32
CA LEU A 64 -11.67 7.08 -8.11
C LEU A 64 -10.16 7.23 -8.09
N GLN A 65 -9.59 7.35 -6.91
CA GLN A 65 -8.14 7.51 -6.73
C GLN A 65 -7.56 6.49 -5.75
N MET A 66 -6.24 6.27 -5.88
CA MET A 66 -5.44 5.51 -4.93
C MET A 66 -4.69 6.48 -4.01
N GLY A 67 -4.59 6.13 -2.74
CA GLY A 67 -3.81 6.87 -1.76
C GLY A 67 -2.67 6.03 -1.19
N PRO A 68 -1.53 6.64 -0.84
CA PRO A 68 -0.47 5.96 -0.10
C PRO A 68 -0.80 5.91 1.39
N LEU A 69 -0.56 4.76 2.00
CA LEU A 69 -0.44 4.57 3.45
C LEU A 69 0.77 3.67 3.69
N ASN A 70 1.93 4.31 3.81
CA ASN A 70 3.17 3.59 3.98
C ASN A 70 3.46 3.27 5.43
N LYS A 71 4.11 2.15 5.62
CA LYS A 71 4.44 1.56 6.90
C LYS A 71 5.94 1.42 7.04
N LEU A 72 6.46 1.81 8.21
CA LEU A 72 7.82 1.52 8.63
C LEU A 72 7.76 0.67 9.89
N TYR A 73 8.24 -0.55 9.80
CA TYR A 73 8.45 -1.43 10.95
C TYR A 73 9.88 -1.24 11.44
N LEU A 74 10.02 -0.96 12.74
CA LEU A 74 11.30 -0.82 13.43
C LEU A 74 11.36 -1.84 14.55
N GLN A 75 12.22 -2.84 14.43
CA GLN A 75 12.50 -3.79 15.51
C GLN A 75 13.65 -3.26 16.36
N PHE A 76 13.51 -3.34 17.68
CA PHE A 76 14.49 -2.85 18.63
C PHE A 76 15.02 -3.98 19.53
N PRO A 77 16.21 -3.83 20.15
CA PRO A 77 16.72 -4.82 21.10
C PRO A 77 15.90 -4.90 22.39
N ALA A 78 15.23 -3.81 22.78
CA ALA A 78 14.36 -3.72 23.95
C ALA A 78 13.30 -2.65 23.74
N LYS A 79 12.15 -2.78 24.41
CA LYS A 79 11.08 -1.78 24.45
C LYS A 79 11.52 -0.56 25.28
N PHE A 80 11.37 0.65 24.75
CA PHE A 80 11.66 1.92 25.42
C PHE A 80 10.47 2.89 25.41
N TRP A 81 9.38 2.55 24.71
CA TRP A 81 8.17 3.36 24.60
C TRP A 81 7.11 2.96 25.64
N ASP A 82 6.10 3.82 25.77
CA ASP A 82 5.00 3.64 26.73
C ASP A 82 4.23 2.35 26.48
N ASP A 83 3.67 1.77 27.53
CA ASP A 83 2.81 0.58 27.42
C ASP A 83 1.41 0.96 26.92
N ARG A 84 1.36 1.46 25.71
CA ARG A 84 0.17 1.83 24.96
C ARG A 84 0.19 1.16 23.59
N GLN A 85 -0.96 0.70 23.14
CA GLN A 85 -1.08 0.10 21.81
C GLN A 85 -0.89 1.13 20.70
N GLN A 86 -1.34 2.35 20.90
CA GLN A 86 -1.28 3.45 19.93
C GLN A 86 -0.59 4.64 20.56
N LEU A 87 0.32 5.24 19.82
CA LEU A 87 1.08 6.41 20.21
C LEU A 87 0.88 7.50 19.15
N GLY A 88 0.54 8.71 19.60
CA GLY A 88 0.38 9.87 18.74
C GLY A 88 1.45 10.91 19.01
N TYR A 89 1.91 11.56 17.96
CA TYR A 89 2.86 12.67 18.06
C TYR A 89 2.49 13.81 17.11
N MET A 90 2.47 15.03 17.63
CA MET A 90 2.27 16.22 16.80
C MET A 90 3.62 16.76 16.32
N ALA A 91 4.04 16.31 15.15
CA ALA A 91 5.27 16.77 14.54
C ALA A 91 5.13 18.19 13.96
N ASN A 92 6.26 18.90 13.81
CA ASN A 92 6.30 20.20 13.13
C ASN A 92 5.88 20.09 11.66
N THR A 93 6.21 18.99 10.99
CA THR A 93 5.68 18.66 9.66
C THR A 93 4.40 17.85 9.81
N ARG A 94 3.29 18.45 9.39
CA ARG A 94 1.95 17.85 9.53
C ARG A 94 1.90 16.47 8.91
N GLY A 95 1.50 15.49 9.73
CA GLY A 95 1.26 14.10 9.33
C GLY A 95 2.52 13.24 9.19
N LEU A 96 3.73 13.81 9.34
CA LEU A 96 4.98 13.04 9.30
C LEU A 96 5.20 12.34 10.63
N TRP A 97 5.28 11.00 10.62
CA TRP A 97 5.50 10.15 11.79
C TRP A 97 4.60 10.49 12.98
N SER A 98 3.37 10.90 12.69
CA SER A 98 2.42 11.35 13.71
C SER A 98 1.64 10.23 14.39
N TYR A 99 1.69 9.03 13.84
CA TYR A 99 0.95 7.87 14.32
C TYR A 99 1.81 6.61 14.34
N TRP A 100 1.83 5.96 15.50
CA TRP A 100 2.60 4.75 15.76
C TRP A 100 1.75 3.69 16.45
N VAL A 101 2.08 2.44 16.21
CA VAL A 101 1.47 1.28 16.87
C VAL A 101 2.56 0.43 17.52
N ASP A 102 2.35 0.09 18.79
CA ASP A 102 3.14 -0.96 19.45
C ASP A 102 2.76 -2.32 18.86
N TYR A 103 3.63 -2.81 17.97
CA TYR A 103 3.43 -4.06 17.26
C TYR A 103 3.96 -5.28 18.02
N THR A 104 4.60 -5.08 19.18
CA THR A 104 5.21 -6.11 20.03
C THR A 104 4.23 -7.23 20.37
N ARG A 105 2.98 -6.86 20.69
CA ARG A 105 1.95 -7.83 21.08
C ARG A 105 1.48 -8.75 19.93
N ILE A 106 1.83 -8.41 18.69
CA ILE A 106 1.44 -9.17 17.49
C ILE A 106 2.55 -10.12 17.09
N VAL A 107 3.81 -9.66 17.20
CA VAL A 107 4.97 -10.43 16.69
C VAL A 107 5.90 -10.96 17.79
N ASP A 108 5.61 -10.67 19.06
CA ASP A 108 6.34 -11.11 20.25
C ASP A 108 7.85 -10.69 20.24
N VAL A 109 8.14 -9.58 19.58
CA VAL A 109 9.45 -8.91 19.62
C VAL A 109 9.27 -7.40 19.76
N PRO A 110 10.18 -6.66 20.43
CA PRO A 110 10.06 -5.21 20.56
C PRO A 110 9.99 -4.52 19.18
N MET A 111 8.81 -4.09 18.77
CA MET A 111 8.59 -3.52 17.43
C MET A 111 7.61 -2.35 17.47
N LEU A 112 8.01 -1.24 16.86
CA LEU A 112 7.13 -0.11 16.53
C LEU A 112 6.79 -0.10 15.04
N LEU A 113 5.54 0.21 14.75
CA LEU A 113 5.04 0.43 13.40
C LEU A 113 4.65 1.90 13.26
N GLY A 114 5.38 2.65 12.43
CA GLY A 114 5.08 4.03 12.07
C GLY A 114 4.34 4.13 10.74
N PHE A 115 3.45 5.13 10.64
CA PHE A 115 2.63 5.37 9.44
C PHE A 115 2.87 6.74 8.84
N ASN A 116 2.89 6.79 7.51
CA ASN A 116 2.78 8.02 6.73
C ASN A 116 1.74 7.84 5.62
N ALA A 117 0.76 8.74 5.59
CA ALA A 117 -0.33 8.71 4.63
C ALA A 117 -0.34 9.99 3.77
N ALA A 118 -1.09 9.98 2.68
CA ALA A 118 -1.30 11.13 1.79
C ALA A 118 0.02 11.75 1.30
N LEU A 119 0.17 13.09 1.35
CA LEU A 119 1.39 13.76 0.89
C LEU A 119 2.65 13.31 1.64
N PRO A 120 2.69 13.24 2.99
CA PRO A 120 3.85 12.69 3.70
C PRO A 120 4.21 11.27 3.26
N GLY A 121 3.21 10.41 3.03
CA GLY A 121 3.43 9.06 2.52
C GLY A 121 4.07 9.05 1.13
N ALA A 122 3.61 9.91 0.22
CA ALA A 122 4.16 10.03 -1.12
C ALA A 122 5.60 10.58 -1.12
N VAL A 123 5.91 11.52 -0.21
CA VAL A 123 7.27 12.07 -0.07
C VAL A 123 8.24 11.01 0.44
N ILE A 124 7.86 10.28 1.49
CA ILE A 124 8.70 9.22 2.07
C ILE A 124 9.04 8.14 1.05
N GLU A 125 8.18 7.83 0.11
CA GLU A 125 8.46 6.85 -0.95
C GLU A 125 9.62 7.23 -1.86
N GLN A 126 9.96 8.51 -1.95
CA GLN A 126 11.10 9.02 -2.74
C GLN A 126 12.43 8.95 -1.98
N GLU A 127 12.39 8.70 -0.68
CA GLU A 127 13.58 8.61 0.17
C GLU A 127 14.22 7.23 0.11
N SER A 128 15.52 7.17 0.35
CA SER A 128 16.19 5.90 0.61
C SER A 128 15.75 5.31 1.96
N ASP A 129 15.93 4.01 2.14
CA ASP A 129 15.61 3.33 3.41
C ASP A 129 16.31 4.00 4.59
N ALA A 130 17.59 4.34 4.43
CA ALA A 130 18.37 5.01 5.45
C ALA A 130 17.81 6.39 5.83
N GLN A 131 17.34 7.18 4.85
CA GLN A 131 16.72 8.48 5.08
C GLN A 131 15.38 8.34 5.79
N THR A 132 14.54 7.41 5.36
CA THR A 132 13.24 7.11 5.98
C THR A 132 13.42 6.68 7.44
N VAL A 133 14.36 5.78 7.72
CA VAL A 133 14.67 5.33 9.09
C VAL A 133 15.22 6.49 9.93
N ALA A 134 16.16 7.28 9.41
CA ALA A 134 16.73 8.42 10.11
C ALA A 134 15.67 9.47 10.47
N SER A 135 14.75 9.75 9.54
CA SER A 135 13.59 10.65 9.75
C SER A 135 12.69 10.16 10.89
N ALA A 136 12.34 8.89 10.88
CA ALA A 136 11.54 8.25 11.92
C ALA A 136 12.24 8.26 13.29
N MET A 137 13.51 7.88 13.32
CA MET A 137 14.34 7.87 14.54
C MET A 137 14.53 9.27 15.13
N SER A 138 14.60 10.31 14.30
CA SER A 138 14.63 11.71 14.77
C SER A 138 13.37 12.05 15.57
N VAL A 139 12.20 11.64 15.13
CA VAL A 139 10.94 11.83 15.85
C VAL A 139 10.92 11.01 17.15
N LEU A 140 11.30 9.74 17.11
CA LEU A 140 11.35 8.89 18.31
C LEU A 140 12.34 9.43 19.33
N ARG A 141 13.50 9.96 18.93
CA ARG A 141 14.45 10.63 19.85
C ARG A 141 13.90 11.92 20.44
N THR A 142 13.07 12.64 19.70
CA THR A 142 12.38 13.83 20.23
C THR A 142 11.39 13.45 21.32
N ILE A 143 10.71 12.32 21.19
CA ILE A 143 9.70 11.85 22.15
C ILE A 143 10.35 11.21 23.37
N TYR A 144 11.33 10.33 23.19
CA TYR A 144 11.87 9.43 24.22
C TYR A 144 13.32 9.71 24.62
N GLY A 145 13.93 10.75 24.05
CA GLY A 145 15.31 11.13 24.31
C GLY A 145 16.33 10.50 23.37
N SER A 146 17.53 11.08 23.35
CA SER A 146 18.60 10.71 22.40
C SER A 146 19.25 9.35 22.68
N SER A 147 19.02 8.77 23.86
CA SER A 147 19.64 7.51 24.31
C SER A 147 18.86 6.25 23.90
N ILE A 148 17.76 6.38 23.15
CA ILE A 148 17.03 5.21 22.63
C ILE A 148 17.94 4.38 21.71
N PRO A 149 17.80 3.04 21.71
CA PRO A 149 18.61 2.18 20.87
C PRO A 149 18.31 2.39 19.38
N GLU A 150 19.29 2.04 18.54
CA GLU A 150 19.05 1.91 17.10
C GLU A 150 18.23 0.65 16.79
N PRO A 151 17.42 0.67 15.73
CA PRO A 151 16.68 -0.51 15.31
C PRO A 151 17.64 -1.60 14.83
N THR A 152 17.34 -2.85 15.18
CA THR A 152 18.10 -4.04 14.76
C THR A 152 17.64 -4.58 13.42
N ALA A 153 16.38 -4.28 13.02
CA ALA A 153 15.84 -4.62 11.72
C ALA A 153 14.75 -3.59 11.33
N THR A 154 14.59 -3.41 10.02
CA THR A 154 13.60 -2.49 9.46
C THR A 154 12.90 -3.11 8.26
N LEU A 155 11.61 -2.76 8.05
CA LEU A 155 10.86 -3.08 6.86
C LEU A 155 10.05 -1.84 6.45
N ILE A 156 10.15 -1.45 5.19
CA ILE A 156 9.49 -0.26 4.63
C ILE A 156 8.59 -0.67 3.48
N THR A 157 7.34 -0.23 3.50
CA THR A 157 6.44 -0.39 2.35
C THR A 157 6.48 0.83 1.44
N ARG A 158 6.35 0.61 0.12
CA ARG A 158 6.27 1.64 -0.93
C ARG A 158 5.18 1.28 -1.92
N TRP A 159 3.94 1.43 -1.50
CA TRP A 159 2.77 0.91 -2.22
C TRP A 159 2.54 1.55 -3.59
N ASN A 160 2.89 2.83 -3.78
CA ASN A 160 2.77 3.46 -5.10
C ASN A 160 3.79 2.93 -6.11
N HIS A 161 4.91 2.37 -5.63
CA HIS A 161 5.96 1.80 -6.47
C HIS A 161 5.81 0.28 -6.68
N ASP A 162 4.90 -0.37 -5.94
CA ASP A 162 4.60 -1.77 -6.19
C ASP A 162 3.79 -1.90 -7.49
N GLN A 163 4.32 -2.67 -8.44
CA GLN A 163 3.71 -2.82 -9.77
C GLN A 163 2.36 -3.54 -9.76
N PHE A 164 2.02 -4.26 -8.69
CA PHE A 164 0.77 -5.01 -8.57
C PHE A 164 -0.26 -4.35 -7.67
N ASP A 165 0.10 -3.24 -7.00
CA ASP A 165 -0.77 -2.48 -6.12
C ASP A 165 -1.03 -1.05 -6.63
N LEU A 166 0.05 -0.31 -6.94
CA LEU A 166 0.01 1.08 -7.40
C LEU A 166 -0.80 1.98 -6.46
N GLY A 167 -0.59 1.79 -5.16
CA GLY A 167 -1.25 2.49 -4.07
C GLY A 167 -1.70 1.56 -2.95
N SER A 168 -1.99 2.10 -1.78
CA SER A 168 -2.36 1.31 -0.59
C SER A 168 -3.85 1.07 -0.47
N TYR A 169 -4.68 2.02 -0.91
CA TYR A 169 -6.14 1.95 -0.79
C TYR A 169 -6.82 2.87 -1.80
N ALA A 170 -8.02 2.45 -2.24
CA ALA A 170 -8.88 3.29 -3.06
C ALA A 170 -9.63 4.29 -2.19
N HIS A 171 -9.87 5.49 -2.70
CA HIS A 171 -10.70 6.50 -2.04
C HIS A 171 -11.52 7.30 -3.03
N ILE A 172 -12.57 7.95 -2.51
CA ILE A 172 -13.46 8.83 -3.24
C ILE A 172 -12.94 10.26 -3.11
N PRO A 173 -12.33 10.86 -4.13
CA PRO A 173 -11.86 12.24 -4.08
C PRO A 173 -13.04 13.22 -4.25
N PRO A 174 -12.83 14.53 -3.98
CA PRO A 174 -13.82 15.55 -4.32
C PRO A 174 -14.25 15.47 -5.80
N GLY A 175 -15.57 15.47 -6.05
CA GLY A 175 -16.15 15.33 -7.38
C GLY A 175 -16.45 13.89 -7.83
N ALA A 176 -16.15 12.89 -6.99
CA ALA A 176 -16.65 11.52 -7.12
C ALA A 176 -17.68 11.22 -6.02
N SER A 177 -18.39 10.09 -6.16
CA SER A 177 -19.41 9.65 -5.20
C SER A 177 -19.29 8.15 -4.91
N GLY A 178 -20.04 7.65 -3.92
CA GLY A 178 -20.16 6.23 -3.62
C GLY A 178 -20.68 5.38 -4.78
N ASP A 179 -21.44 6.00 -5.70
CA ASP A 179 -21.98 5.32 -6.89
C ASP A 179 -20.89 5.01 -7.94
N ASP A 180 -19.68 5.55 -7.77
CA ASP A 180 -18.53 5.26 -8.64
C ASP A 180 -17.78 3.97 -8.22
N TYR A 181 -18.17 3.30 -7.10
CA TYR A 181 -17.65 1.99 -6.68
C TYR A 181 -18.33 0.81 -7.36
#